data_8709a41cbf3248d4c26b7e2e6f9fb162
#
_entry.id   8709a41cbf3248d4c26b7e2e6f9fb162
#
_cell.length_a   1.000
_cell.length_b   1.000
_cell.length_c   1.000
_cell.angle_alpha   90.00
_cell.angle_beta   90.00
_cell.angle_gamma   90.00
#
_symmetry.space_group_name_H-M   'P 1'
#
loop_
_entity.id
_entity.type
_entity.pdbx_description
1 polymer ?
#
loop_
_entity_poly.entity_id
_entity_poly.type
_entity_poly.pdbx_seq_one_letter_code
_entity_poly.pdbx_strand_id
1 'polypeptide(L)'
;MSTSKPDNALPRLEASVSRREFLVRLGVTGALIAGSGLATRRLWQPDHFVPGFQEEKGLQLKNYALEASKVLPSMAIAHGLDHEKTVRAAMAALGGMGRFIQKGDVVMIKPNVAFDRPPALAATTHPDALRAVAKLVLEAGASKVIIADNPINSPTGCFFKSGLSAVASEMNLELMYPESNSFSPLSLNGEILKNWTFFHQPFKQATKVIGLSPCKDHNLCHSSMTMKNWYGLLGGRRNQFHQHIHSIVSDFALMMKPTLVILDGMNVLMSNGPTGGRLSDVKPMNTVVAGTDMVAVDAYGYTHLLERDLAELTYIHKAHDRGLGNKNWKDALYKEVQA
;
A
#
# COMPACT_ATOMS: atom_id res chain seq x y z
N MET A 1 -19.60 -50.14 -59.05
CA MET A 1 -18.66 -49.95 -57.92
C MET A 1 -19.39 -49.24 -56.82
N SER A 2 -19.87 -49.96 -55.82
CA SER A 2 -20.65 -49.48 -54.68
C SER A 2 -19.68 -49.14 -53.56
N THR A 3 -19.67 -47.89 -53.09
CA THR A 3 -18.91 -47.47 -51.90
C THR A 3 -19.89 -47.28 -50.76
N SER A 4 -19.88 -48.25 -49.85
CA SER A 4 -20.56 -48.20 -48.57
C SER A 4 -19.89 -47.21 -47.63
N LYS A 5 -20.66 -46.26 -47.06
CA LYS A 5 -20.27 -45.40 -45.93
C LYS A 5 -20.26 -46.24 -44.64
N PRO A 6 -19.29 -46.04 -43.72
CA PRO A 6 -19.33 -46.64 -42.41
C PRO A 6 -20.31 -45.87 -41.52
N ASP A 7 -21.23 -46.61 -40.91
CA ASP A 7 -22.12 -46.16 -39.82
C ASP A 7 -21.32 -45.96 -38.55
N ASN A 8 -21.11 -44.68 -38.15
CA ASN A 8 -20.53 -44.33 -36.86
C ASN A 8 -21.70 -44.02 -35.88
N ALA A 9 -22.37 -45.07 -35.39
CA ALA A 9 -23.28 -44.95 -34.29
C ALA A 9 -22.52 -44.94 -32.95
N LEU A 10 -22.55 -43.77 -32.25
CA LEU A 10 -22.07 -43.66 -30.88
C LEU A 10 -22.90 -44.60 -29.96
N PRO A 11 -22.31 -45.32 -29.01
CA PRO A 11 -23.04 -46.19 -28.12
C PRO A 11 -23.92 -45.32 -27.20
N ARG A 12 -25.23 -45.58 -27.21
CA ARG A 12 -26.19 -45.01 -26.23
C ARG A 12 -25.88 -45.63 -24.87
N LEU A 13 -25.38 -44.80 -23.93
CA LEU A 13 -25.28 -45.13 -22.52
C LEU A 13 -26.69 -45.04 -21.89
N GLU A 14 -27.50 -46.04 -22.05
CA GLU A 14 -28.69 -46.27 -21.26
C GLU A 14 -28.30 -47.04 -19.99
N ALA A 15 -27.74 -46.35 -19.00
CA ALA A 15 -27.68 -46.88 -17.64
C ALA A 15 -28.91 -46.37 -16.91
N SER A 16 -30.01 -47.14 -16.92
CA SER A 16 -31.18 -46.88 -16.08
C SER A 16 -30.83 -47.13 -14.63
N VAL A 17 -30.52 -46.06 -13.91
CA VAL A 17 -30.29 -46.12 -12.46
C VAL A 17 -31.60 -46.49 -11.77
N SER A 18 -31.62 -47.63 -11.02
CA SER A 18 -32.81 -48.06 -10.29
C SER A 18 -33.21 -46.98 -9.26
N ARG A 19 -34.56 -46.88 -8.96
CA ARG A 19 -35.03 -45.94 -7.93
C ARG A 19 -34.32 -46.10 -6.59
N ARG A 20 -33.97 -47.33 -6.21
CA ARG A 20 -33.22 -47.60 -4.98
C ARG A 20 -31.78 -47.03 -5.05
N GLU A 21 -31.12 -47.21 -6.17
CA GLU A 21 -29.76 -46.68 -6.38
C GLU A 21 -29.69 -45.16 -6.45
N PHE A 22 -30.71 -44.54 -7.06
CA PHE A 22 -30.92 -43.10 -7.05
C PHE A 22 -31.10 -42.55 -5.62
N LEU A 23 -31.96 -43.16 -4.81
CA LEU A 23 -32.21 -42.75 -3.42
C LEU A 23 -30.97 -42.93 -2.53
N VAL A 24 -30.20 -44.01 -2.72
CA VAL A 24 -28.95 -44.23 -1.99
C VAL A 24 -27.89 -43.19 -2.39
N ARG A 25 -27.75 -42.89 -3.66
CA ARG A 25 -26.80 -41.84 -4.14
C ARG A 25 -27.23 -40.48 -3.64
N LEU A 26 -28.51 -40.14 -3.64
CA LEU A 26 -29.05 -38.88 -3.10
C LEU A 26 -28.74 -38.74 -1.61
N GLY A 27 -28.96 -39.84 -0.83
CA GLY A 27 -28.67 -39.87 0.60
C GLY A 27 -27.17 -39.71 0.92
N VAL A 28 -26.30 -40.39 0.19
CA VAL A 28 -24.86 -40.26 0.34
C VAL A 28 -24.38 -38.87 -0.04
N THR A 29 -24.88 -38.31 -1.14
CA THR A 29 -24.51 -36.93 -1.57
C THR A 29 -25.01 -35.91 -0.55
N GLY A 30 -26.23 -36.06 -0.05
CA GLY A 30 -26.77 -35.19 1.00
C GLY A 30 -25.97 -35.27 2.31
N ALA A 31 -25.55 -36.46 2.72
CA ALA A 31 -24.70 -36.65 3.91
C ALA A 31 -23.28 -36.02 3.71
N LEU A 32 -22.68 -36.15 2.50
CA LEU A 32 -21.43 -35.53 2.19
C LEU A 32 -21.51 -33.98 2.17
N ILE A 33 -22.59 -33.43 1.63
CA ILE A 33 -22.83 -31.97 1.64
C ILE A 33 -23.05 -31.48 3.08
N ALA A 34 -23.84 -32.17 3.87
CA ALA A 34 -24.09 -31.82 5.27
C ALA A 34 -22.81 -31.97 6.12
N GLY A 35 -22.05 -33.04 5.91
CA GLY A 35 -20.77 -33.30 6.60
C GLY A 35 -19.70 -32.26 6.21
N SER A 36 -19.60 -31.90 4.93
CA SER A 36 -18.69 -30.83 4.48
C SER A 36 -19.12 -29.47 4.98
N GLY A 37 -20.42 -29.15 5.01
CA GLY A 37 -20.96 -27.92 5.57
C GLY A 37 -20.67 -27.77 7.07
N LEU A 38 -20.84 -28.86 7.85
CA LEU A 38 -20.50 -28.90 9.28
C LEU A 38 -18.97 -28.80 9.53
N ALA A 39 -18.18 -29.50 8.72
CA ALA A 39 -16.72 -29.41 8.76
C ALA A 39 -16.25 -28.00 8.38
N THR A 40 -16.79 -27.41 7.32
CA THR A 40 -16.49 -26.04 6.91
C THR A 40 -16.91 -25.04 7.98
N ARG A 41 -18.08 -25.22 8.61
CA ARG A 41 -18.53 -24.36 9.73
C ARG A 41 -17.65 -24.51 10.97
N ARG A 42 -17.14 -25.71 11.29
CA ARG A 42 -16.19 -25.91 12.39
C ARG A 42 -14.79 -25.43 12.06
N LEU A 43 -14.37 -25.51 10.79
CA LEU A 43 -13.08 -25.03 10.32
C LEU A 43 -13.09 -23.52 10.00
N TRP A 44 -14.28 -22.95 9.76
CA TRP A 44 -14.48 -21.54 9.45
C TRP A 44 -15.13 -20.82 10.63
N GLN A 45 -14.47 -20.87 11.77
CA GLN A 45 -14.72 -19.87 12.82
C GLN A 45 -13.84 -18.68 12.47
N PRO A 46 -14.41 -17.48 12.23
CA PRO A 46 -13.66 -16.26 11.90
C PRO A 46 -12.61 -15.91 12.96
N ASP A 47 -12.82 -16.37 14.20
CA ASP A 47 -11.97 -16.10 15.37
C ASP A 47 -10.78 -17.07 15.53
N HIS A 48 -10.68 -18.12 14.72
CA HIS A 48 -9.63 -19.13 14.83
C HIS A 48 -8.54 -19.06 13.75
N PHE A 49 -8.40 -17.93 13.05
CA PHE A 49 -7.48 -17.89 11.92
C PHE A 49 -6.05 -17.44 12.26
N VAL A 50 -5.63 -17.57 13.51
CA VAL A 50 -4.19 -17.65 13.85
C VAL A 50 -4.00 -18.73 14.92
N PRO A 51 -3.52 -19.93 14.56
CA PRO A 51 -3.11 -20.90 15.55
C PRO A 51 -1.94 -20.32 16.35
N GLY A 52 -2.14 -20.00 17.62
CA GLY A 52 -1.07 -19.61 18.54
C GLY A 52 -1.03 -18.16 18.98
N PHE A 53 -1.97 -17.30 18.59
CA PHE A 53 -2.11 -16.01 19.27
C PHE A 53 -2.90 -16.19 20.58
N GLN A 54 -2.18 -16.48 21.65
CA GLN A 54 -2.60 -16.05 22.98
C GLN A 54 -2.73 -14.52 22.93
N GLU A 55 -3.56 -13.92 23.79
CA GLU A 55 -3.71 -12.46 23.96
C GLU A 55 -2.41 -11.81 24.49
N GLU A 56 -1.30 -12.02 23.81
CA GLU A 56 -0.14 -11.16 23.97
C GLU A 56 -0.56 -9.79 23.49
N LYS A 57 -0.45 -8.79 24.35
CA LYS A 57 -0.61 -7.38 23.97
C LYS A 57 0.23 -7.16 22.73
N GLY A 58 -0.39 -7.05 21.57
CA GLY A 58 0.28 -6.77 20.33
C GLY A 58 1.11 -5.49 20.48
N LEU A 59 2.19 -5.39 19.73
CA LEU A 59 3.01 -4.18 19.75
C LEU A 59 2.17 -2.96 19.37
N GLN A 60 2.54 -1.83 19.92
CA GLN A 60 2.06 -0.52 19.49
C GLN A 60 3.20 0.18 18.76
N LEU A 61 2.92 0.78 17.60
CA LEU A 61 3.92 1.55 16.88
C LEU A 61 4.22 2.85 17.60
N LYS A 62 5.47 3.25 17.56
CA LYS A 62 5.88 4.58 18.02
C LYS A 62 5.20 5.67 17.21
N ASN A 63 4.98 6.80 17.82
CA ASN A 63 4.64 8.02 17.10
C ASN A 63 5.94 8.64 16.56
N TYR A 64 6.10 8.68 15.24
CA TYR A 64 7.25 9.27 14.56
C TYR A 64 6.97 10.70 14.09
N ALA A 65 5.75 11.21 14.27
CA ALA A 65 5.39 12.56 13.87
C ALA A 65 6.20 13.61 14.65
N LEU A 66 6.51 14.69 13.97
CA LEU A 66 7.05 15.88 14.63
C LEU A 66 5.94 16.68 15.30
N GLU A 67 6.29 17.44 16.31
CA GLU A 67 5.39 18.46 16.86
C GLU A 67 5.02 19.47 15.76
N ALA A 68 3.74 19.86 15.73
CA ALA A 68 3.24 20.83 14.77
C ALA A 68 3.92 22.18 14.97
N SER A 69 4.48 22.74 13.91
CA SER A 69 5.02 24.10 13.93
C SER A 69 3.92 25.12 13.62
N LYS A 70 3.89 26.21 14.35
CA LYS A 70 2.98 27.34 14.07
C LYS A 70 3.53 28.30 13.00
N VAL A 71 4.81 28.19 12.65
CA VAL A 71 5.50 29.13 11.74
C VAL A 71 6.05 28.44 10.47
N LEU A 72 6.30 27.14 10.50
CA LEU A 72 6.78 26.40 9.35
C LEU A 72 5.64 25.64 8.68
N PRO A 73 5.63 25.56 7.34
CA PRO A 73 4.61 24.82 6.61
C PRO A 73 4.52 23.36 7.04
N SER A 74 3.29 22.85 7.06
CA SER A 74 3.00 21.42 7.26
C SER A 74 2.89 20.66 5.95
N MET A 75 2.79 21.38 4.82
CA MET A 75 2.69 20.83 3.48
C MET A 75 3.43 21.72 2.48
N ALA A 76 4.08 21.12 1.49
CA ALA A 76 4.69 21.80 0.35
C ALA A 76 4.33 21.10 -0.95
N ILE A 77 4.09 21.90 -1.98
CA ILE A 77 3.79 21.49 -3.34
C ILE A 77 4.92 22.07 -4.20
N ALA A 78 5.65 21.22 -4.91
CA ALA A 78 6.72 21.66 -5.79
C ALA A 78 6.48 21.16 -7.21
N HIS A 79 6.64 22.05 -8.18
CA HIS A 79 6.50 21.76 -9.60
C HIS A 79 7.86 21.80 -10.28
N GLY A 80 8.16 20.81 -11.12
CA GLY A 80 9.43 20.75 -11.85
C GLY A 80 9.51 19.52 -12.74
N LEU A 81 10.49 19.51 -13.65
CA LEU A 81 10.67 18.41 -14.61
C LEU A 81 11.70 17.35 -14.17
N ASP A 82 12.40 17.61 -13.09
CA ASP A 82 13.47 16.76 -12.55
C ASP A 82 13.13 16.30 -11.14
N HIS A 83 13.16 14.99 -10.87
CA HIS A 83 12.80 14.44 -9.55
C HIS A 83 13.67 15.01 -8.42
N GLU A 84 15.00 15.05 -8.59
CA GLU A 84 15.89 15.52 -7.52
C GLU A 84 15.63 16.97 -7.18
N LYS A 85 15.54 17.84 -8.20
CA LYS A 85 15.29 19.27 -8.00
C LYS A 85 13.90 19.48 -7.37
N THR A 86 12.88 18.80 -7.86
CA THR A 86 11.52 18.96 -7.38
C THR A 86 11.33 18.48 -5.94
N VAL A 87 11.90 17.31 -5.58
CA VAL A 87 11.91 16.83 -4.19
C VAL A 87 12.68 17.79 -3.29
N ARG A 88 13.84 18.29 -3.74
CA ARG A 88 14.66 19.25 -2.99
C ARG A 88 13.90 20.57 -2.76
N ALA A 89 13.20 21.08 -3.77
CA ALA A 89 12.38 22.29 -3.67
C ALA A 89 11.21 22.10 -2.67
N ALA A 90 10.51 20.98 -2.74
CA ALA A 90 9.45 20.64 -1.77
C ALA A 90 10.00 20.60 -0.34
N MET A 91 11.14 19.95 -0.14
CA MET A 91 11.75 19.86 1.20
C MET A 91 12.27 21.21 1.68
N ALA A 92 12.88 22.03 0.81
CA ALA A 92 13.30 23.39 1.14
C ALA A 92 12.13 24.27 1.57
N ALA A 93 10.99 24.17 0.87
CA ALA A 93 9.75 24.86 1.21
C ALA A 93 9.19 24.46 2.58
N LEU A 94 9.41 23.21 3.02
CA LEU A 94 9.05 22.72 4.37
C LEU A 94 10.05 23.13 5.46
N GLY A 95 11.12 23.84 5.13
CA GLY A 95 12.18 24.24 6.07
C GLY A 95 13.43 23.34 6.04
N GLY A 96 13.57 22.52 5.00
CA GLY A 96 14.71 21.63 4.76
C GLY A 96 14.58 20.25 5.44
N MET A 97 15.31 19.26 4.91
CA MET A 97 15.30 17.90 5.48
C MET A 97 15.84 17.86 6.92
N GLY A 98 16.75 18.75 7.29
CA GLY A 98 17.29 18.88 8.65
C GLY A 98 16.25 19.25 9.71
N ARG A 99 15.06 19.73 9.32
CA ARG A 99 13.91 19.88 10.23
C ARG A 99 13.39 18.53 10.71
N PHE A 100 13.46 17.52 9.88
CA PHE A 100 12.85 16.19 10.06
C PHE A 100 13.86 15.17 10.56
N ILE A 101 15.08 15.24 10.06
CA ILE A 101 16.14 14.26 10.28
C ILE A 101 17.29 14.93 11.01
N GLN A 102 17.78 14.28 12.07
CA GLN A 102 18.92 14.73 12.88
C GLN A 102 20.13 13.82 12.62
N LYS A 103 21.30 14.31 12.96
CA LYS A 103 22.54 13.51 12.89
C LYS A 103 22.41 12.26 13.76
N GLY A 104 22.68 11.10 13.16
CA GLY A 104 22.62 9.81 13.84
C GLY A 104 21.29 9.09 13.73
N ASP A 105 20.23 9.72 13.17
CA ASP A 105 18.95 9.06 12.96
C ASP A 105 19.06 7.81 12.07
N VAL A 106 18.27 6.81 12.39
CA VAL A 106 18.00 5.64 11.53
C VAL A 106 16.66 5.87 10.86
N VAL A 107 16.67 6.10 9.55
CA VAL A 107 15.49 6.48 8.80
C VAL A 107 14.93 5.30 8.02
N MET A 108 13.70 4.90 8.29
CA MET A 108 12.97 3.94 7.48
C MET A 108 12.19 4.69 6.39
N ILE A 109 12.52 4.45 5.14
CA ILE A 109 11.72 4.90 4.00
C ILE A 109 10.85 3.73 3.54
N LYS A 110 9.54 3.93 3.55
CA LYS A 110 8.58 2.97 3.02
C LYS A 110 8.14 3.41 1.63
N PRO A 111 8.71 2.84 0.55
CA PRO A 111 8.23 3.08 -0.81
C PRO A 111 6.92 2.32 -1.06
N ASN A 112 6.37 2.45 -2.26
CA ASN A 112 5.36 1.54 -2.79
C ASN A 112 6.01 0.61 -3.81
N VAL A 113 6.13 -0.66 -3.46
CA VAL A 113 6.72 -1.71 -4.32
C VAL A 113 5.73 -2.87 -4.47
N ALA A 114 4.43 -2.55 -4.46
CA ALA A 114 3.38 -3.57 -4.40
C ALA A 114 3.41 -4.58 -5.56
N PHE A 115 3.92 -4.19 -6.71
CA PHE A 115 3.82 -4.96 -7.96
C PHE A 115 5.16 -5.06 -8.68
N ASP A 116 5.29 -6.13 -9.44
CA ASP A 116 6.35 -6.38 -10.41
C ASP A 116 6.07 -5.54 -11.69
N ARG A 117 6.40 -4.22 -11.63
CA ARG A 117 6.15 -3.26 -12.71
C ARG A 117 7.34 -2.32 -12.92
N PRO A 118 7.66 -1.97 -14.18
CA PRO A 118 8.71 -1.00 -14.47
C PRO A 118 8.27 0.42 -14.09
N PRO A 119 9.21 1.33 -13.79
CA PRO A 119 8.93 2.71 -13.36
C PRO A 119 8.03 3.50 -14.31
N ALA A 120 8.17 3.29 -15.62
CA ALA A 120 7.42 3.99 -16.66
C ALA A 120 5.88 3.82 -16.55
N LEU A 121 5.41 2.79 -15.84
CA LEU A 121 3.98 2.56 -15.61
C LEU A 121 3.42 3.31 -14.39
N ALA A 122 4.25 4.02 -13.64
CA ALA A 122 3.87 4.78 -12.43
C ALA A 122 3.04 3.97 -11.40
N ALA A 123 3.17 2.64 -11.42
CA ALA A 123 2.46 1.75 -10.51
C ALA A 123 3.19 1.55 -9.17
N THR A 124 4.47 1.92 -9.11
CA THR A 124 5.37 1.81 -7.96
C THR A 124 6.10 3.12 -7.75
N THR A 125 6.74 3.30 -6.59
CA THR A 125 7.64 4.44 -6.36
C THR A 125 8.71 4.49 -7.45
N HIS A 126 8.95 5.67 -7.99
CA HIS A 126 9.97 5.88 -9.02
C HIS A 126 11.38 5.82 -8.39
N PRO A 127 12.38 5.17 -9.03
CA PRO A 127 13.73 5.07 -8.48
C PRO A 127 14.38 6.43 -8.25
N ASP A 128 14.16 7.41 -9.13
CA ASP A 128 14.70 8.75 -8.94
C ASP A 128 14.08 9.50 -7.77
N ALA A 129 12.79 9.25 -7.47
CA ALA A 129 12.17 9.79 -6.26
C ALA A 129 12.83 9.20 -5.00
N LEU A 130 13.06 7.88 -4.97
CA LEU A 130 13.77 7.24 -3.86
C LEU A 130 15.20 7.78 -3.72
N ARG A 131 15.94 7.90 -4.83
CA ARG A 131 17.31 8.45 -4.84
C ARG A 131 17.35 9.87 -4.27
N ALA A 132 16.43 10.73 -4.72
CA ALA A 132 16.36 12.12 -4.25
C ALA A 132 16.07 12.23 -2.75
N VAL A 133 15.08 11.46 -2.25
CA VAL A 133 14.72 11.44 -0.83
C VAL A 133 15.86 10.87 0.02
N ALA A 134 16.45 9.73 -0.38
CA ALA A 134 17.54 9.09 0.35
C ALA A 134 18.78 9.99 0.41
N LYS A 135 19.11 10.69 -0.67
CA LYS A 135 20.21 11.65 -0.72
C LYS A 135 20.01 12.78 0.30
N LEU A 136 18.83 13.39 0.34
CA LEU A 136 18.51 14.44 1.30
C LEU A 136 18.54 13.96 2.75
N VAL A 137 18.09 12.72 3.00
CA VAL A 137 18.13 12.08 4.33
C VAL A 137 19.57 11.88 4.80
N LEU A 138 20.44 11.39 3.91
CA LEU A 138 21.88 11.23 4.21
C LEU A 138 22.58 12.57 4.38
N GLU A 139 22.31 13.57 3.54
CA GLU A 139 22.82 14.94 3.65
C GLU A 139 22.43 15.59 4.99
N ALA A 140 21.25 15.26 5.53
CA ALA A 140 20.81 15.73 6.85
C ALA A 140 21.51 15.02 8.04
N GLY A 141 22.33 14.00 7.74
CA GLY A 141 23.16 13.33 8.74
C GLY A 141 22.56 12.03 9.32
N ALA A 142 21.58 11.43 8.65
CA ALA A 142 21.13 10.09 9.03
C ALA A 142 22.32 9.11 9.02
N SER A 143 22.40 8.27 10.06
CA SER A 143 23.46 7.25 10.16
C SER A 143 23.14 6.01 9.32
N LYS A 144 21.85 5.80 9.01
CA LYS A 144 21.37 4.63 8.31
C LYS A 144 20.04 4.92 7.61
N VAL A 145 19.86 4.37 6.41
CA VAL A 145 18.59 4.39 5.70
C VAL A 145 18.16 2.96 5.41
N ILE A 146 16.93 2.61 5.83
CA ILE A 146 16.31 1.30 5.64
C ILE A 146 15.18 1.47 4.62
N ILE A 147 15.18 0.64 3.59
CA ILE A 147 14.11 0.56 2.59
C ILE A 147 13.34 -0.72 2.80
N ALA A 148 12.03 -0.65 3.02
CA ALA A 148 11.21 -1.83 3.25
C ALA A 148 9.78 -1.66 2.73
N ASP A 149 9.26 -2.70 2.12
CA ASP A 149 7.85 -2.90 1.76
C ASP A 149 7.55 -4.40 1.73
N ASN A 150 6.27 -4.76 1.83
CA ASN A 150 5.82 -6.13 1.66
C ASN A 150 4.96 -6.23 0.39
N PRO A 151 5.55 -6.55 -0.77
CA PRO A 151 4.87 -6.66 -2.06
C PRO A 151 3.78 -7.74 -2.11
N ILE A 152 2.96 -7.71 -3.15
CA ILE A 152 1.98 -8.76 -3.46
C ILE A 152 2.65 -9.90 -4.25
N ASN A 153 3.53 -9.54 -5.18
CA ASN A 153 4.34 -10.49 -5.94
C ASN A 153 5.66 -10.78 -5.20
N SER A 154 6.56 -11.56 -5.82
CA SER A 154 7.88 -11.85 -5.25
C SER A 154 8.61 -10.57 -4.83
N PRO A 155 9.02 -10.41 -3.57
CA PRO A 155 9.68 -9.19 -3.11
C PRO A 155 10.92 -8.84 -3.93
N THR A 156 11.81 -9.80 -4.16
CA THR A 156 13.03 -9.58 -4.95
C THR A 156 12.71 -9.15 -6.38
N GLY A 157 11.71 -9.79 -7.03
CA GLY A 157 11.26 -9.42 -8.38
C GLY A 157 10.65 -8.00 -8.43
N CYS A 158 9.83 -7.63 -7.45
CA CYS A 158 9.22 -6.30 -7.38
C CYS A 158 10.26 -5.19 -7.19
N PHE A 159 11.19 -5.36 -6.25
CA PHE A 159 12.27 -4.40 -6.01
C PHE A 159 13.24 -4.30 -7.19
N PHE A 160 13.53 -5.40 -7.85
CA PHE A 160 14.38 -5.41 -9.04
C PHE A 160 13.72 -4.67 -10.20
N LYS A 161 12.50 -5.03 -10.56
CA LYS A 161 11.83 -4.49 -11.76
C LYS A 161 11.41 -3.04 -11.60
N SER A 162 11.09 -2.61 -10.37
CA SER A 162 10.86 -1.18 -10.06
C SER A 162 12.13 -0.34 -10.07
N GLY A 163 13.32 -0.95 -10.13
CA GLY A 163 14.61 -0.27 -10.06
C GLY A 163 15.05 0.14 -8.65
N LEU A 164 14.24 -0.12 -7.63
CA LEU A 164 14.55 0.34 -6.26
C LEU A 164 15.71 -0.44 -5.63
N SER A 165 15.91 -1.72 -5.97
CA SER A 165 17.08 -2.48 -5.52
C SER A 165 18.39 -1.93 -6.09
N ALA A 166 18.36 -1.43 -7.33
CA ALA A 166 19.53 -0.79 -7.93
C ALA A 166 19.91 0.50 -7.17
N VAL A 167 18.94 1.35 -6.85
CA VAL A 167 19.16 2.56 -6.03
C VAL A 167 19.67 2.20 -4.63
N ALA A 168 19.09 1.19 -4.00
CA ALA A 168 19.54 0.74 -2.67
C ALA A 168 21.02 0.28 -2.70
N SER A 169 21.41 -0.48 -3.73
CA SER A 169 22.79 -0.92 -3.92
C SER A 169 23.75 0.24 -4.23
N GLU A 170 23.37 1.13 -5.15
CA GLU A 170 24.16 2.30 -5.56
C GLU A 170 24.48 3.22 -4.39
N MET A 171 23.51 3.44 -3.52
CA MET A 171 23.61 4.37 -2.39
C MET A 171 23.97 3.68 -1.07
N ASN A 172 24.25 2.39 -1.07
CA ASN A 172 24.55 1.58 0.13
C ASN A 172 23.44 1.69 1.19
N LEU A 173 22.15 1.61 0.76
CA LEU A 173 21.01 1.60 1.65
C LEU A 173 20.68 0.17 2.07
N GLU A 174 20.18 -0.02 3.28
CA GLU A 174 19.75 -1.33 3.75
C GLU A 174 18.37 -1.69 3.17
N LEU A 175 18.33 -2.71 2.32
CA LEU A 175 17.08 -3.22 1.76
C LEU A 175 16.60 -4.42 2.58
N MET A 176 15.45 -4.26 3.28
CA MET A 176 14.83 -5.32 4.07
C MET A 176 13.67 -5.96 3.31
N TYR A 177 13.79 -7.24 3.03
CA TYR A 177 12.71 -8.06 2.50
C TYR A 177 11.84 -8.64 3.62
N PRO A 178 10.53 -8.85 3.36
CA PRO A 178 9.66 -9.51 4.31
C PRO A 178 9.99 -11.01 4.39
N GLU A 179 10.40 -11.46 5.57
CA GLU A 179 10.62 -12.86 5.92
C GLU A 179 9.61 -13.28 6.99
N SER A 180 9.44 -14.58 7.22
CA SER A 180 8.44 -15.08 8.17
C SER A 180 8.63 -14.53 9.59
N ASN A 181 9.88 -14.35 10.02
CA ASN A 181 10.26 -13.80 11.34
C ASN A 181 10.26 -12.27 11.42
N SER A 182 9.98 -11.60 10.28
CA SER A 182 9.96 -10.13 10.20
C SER A 182 8.64 -9.53 10.66
N PHE A 183 7.64 -10.38 10.95
CA PHE A 183 6.30 -9.96 11.32
C PHE A 183 6.04 -10.17 12.81
N SER A 184 5.23 -9.27 13.37
CA SER A 184 4.74 -9.35 14.75
C SER A 184 3.29 -8.93 14.83
N PRO A 185 2.50 -9.39 15.82
CA PRO A 185 1.15 -8.90 16.02
C PRO A 185 1.17 -7.42 16.42
N LEU A 186 0.36 -6.62 15.72
CA LEU A 186 0.08 -5.22 16.02
C LEU A 186 -1.30 -5.11 16.64
N SER A 187 -1.44 -4.40 17.76
CA SER A 187 -2.72 -4.03 18.35
C SER A 187 -3.08 -2.59 17.98
N LEU A 188 -4.26 -2.40 17.42
CA LEU A 188 -4.79 -1.09 17.06
C LEU A 188 -6.28 -1.02 17.40
N ASN A 189 -6.75 0.11 17.89
CA ASN A 189 -8.18 0.35 18.10
C ASN A 189 -8.80 0.99 16.84
N GLY A 190 -8.62 0.33 15.69
CA GLY A 190 -9.19 0.73 14.41
C GLY A 190 -10.66 0.30 14.24
N GLU A 191 -11.31 0.79 13.23
CA GLU A 191 -12.65 0.34 12.84
C GLU A 191 -12.59 -1.13 12.35
N ILE A 192 -11.64 -1.44 11.49
CA ILE A 192 -11.42 -2.76 10.88
C ILE A 192 -10.11 -3.38 11.36
N LEU A 193 -9.03 -2.59 11.45
CA LEU A 193 -7.73 -3.06 11.87
C LEU A 193 -7.64 -3.05 13.40
N LYS A 194 -7.72 -4.22 14.00
CA LYS A 194 -7.60 -4.38 15.46
C LYS A 194 -6.31 -5.09 15.83
N ASN A 195 -6.26 -6.41 15.75
CA ASN A 195 -5.08 -7.21 15.98
C ASN A 195 -4.67 -7.87 14.66
N TRP A 196 -3.51 -7.53 14.12
CA TRP A 196 -3.09 -8.03 12.83
C TRP A 196 -1.58 -8.19 12.70
N THR A 197 -1.18 -9.11 11.84
CA THR A 197 0.23 -9.35 11.50
C THR A 197 0.82 -8.14 10.77
N PHE A 198 1.89 -7.57 11.30
CA PHE A 198 2.54 -6.36 10.82
C PHE A 198 4.03 -6.59 10.56
N PHE A 199 4.57 -6.06 9.47
CA PHE A 199 5.97 -6.10 9.11
C PHE A 199 6.78 -5.18 10.03
N HIS A 200 7.14 -5.71 11.21
CA HIS A 200 7.73 -4.94 12.31
C HIS A 200 9.25 -4.77 12.21
N GLN A 201 9.94 -5.71 11.55
CA GLN A 201 11.41 -5.74 11.54
C GLN A 201 12.06 -4.40 11.17
N PRO A 202 11.61 -3.64 10.13
CA PRO A 202 12.20 -2.36 9.76
C PRO A 202 12.07 -1.29 10.85
N PHE A 203 11.07 -1.41 11.71
CA PHE A 203 10.75 -0.42 12.75
C PHE A 203 11.54 -0.62 14.04
N LYS A 204 12.20 -1.78 14.22
CA LYS A 204 12.96 -2.06 15.46
C LYS A 204 14.09 -1.07 15.70
N GLN A 205 14.73 -0.58 14.63
CA GLN A 205 15.84 0.36 14.71
C GLN A 205 15.43 1.79 14.30
N ALA A 206 14.30 1.95 13.59
CA ALA A 206 13.90 3.23 13.04
C ALA A 206 13.62 4.27 14.14
N THR A 207 14.26 5.44 13.99
CA THR A 207 13.98 6.63 14.80
C THR A 207 13.07 7.59 14.03
N LYS A 208 13.05 7.53 12.71
CA LYS A 208 12.23 8.32 11.79
C LYS A 208 11.62 7.43 10.71
N VAL A 209 10.43 7.81 10.25
CA VAL A 209 9.71 7.07 9.21
C VAL A 209 9.21 8.03 8.13
N ILE A 210 9.58 7.74 6.88
CA ILE A 210 9.13 8.48 5.70
C ILE A 210 8.29 7.56 4.81
N GLY A 211 7.05 7.95 4.50
CA GLY A 211 6.24 7.31 3.47
C GLY A 211 6.52 7.95 2.11
N LEU A 212 6.95 7.17 1.12
CA LEU A 212 7.19 7.63 -0.24
C LEU A 212 6.31 6.84 -1.21
N SER A 213 5.29 7.48 -1.76
CA SER A 213 4.29 6.81 -2.60
C SER A 213 4.11 7.50 -3.94
N PRO A 214 3.84 6.75 -5.02
CA PRO A 214 3.31 7.33 -6.26
C PRO A 214 1.88 7.81 -6.03
N CYS A 215 1.45 8.77 -6.85
CA CYS A 215 0.05 9.11 -7.04
C CYS A 215 -0.54 8.22 -8.13
N LYS A 216 -1.55 7.42 -7.80
CA LYS A 216 -2.13 6.49 -8.79
C LYS A 216 -3.60 6.18 -8.56
N ASP A 217 -4.29 5.89 -9.65
CA ASP A 217 -5.62 5.29 -9.69
C ASP A 217 -5.69 3.96 -8.91
N HIS A 218 -6.87 3.62 -8.45
CA HIS A 218 -7.15 2.31 -7.84
C HIS A 218 -8.63 1.94 -8.01
N ASN A 219 -8.88 0.83 -8.67
CA ASN A 219 -10.22 0.36 -9.05
C ASN A 219 -11.21 0.15 -7.89
N LEU A 220 -10.74 -0.10 -6.65
CA LEU A 220 -11.63 -0.38 -5.51
C LEU A 220 -11.81 0.81 -4.55
N CYS A 221 -10.87 1.72 -4.50
CA CYS A 221 -10.91 2.86 -3.56
C CYS A 221 -10.53 4.18 -4.23
N HIS A 222 -10.65 4.24 -5.54
CA HIS A 222 -10.44 5.41 -6.40
C HIS A 222 -8.98 5.88 -6.48
N SER A 223 -8.18 5.70 -5.45
CA SER A 223 -6.77 6.09 -5.47
C SER A 223 -5.90 5.27 -4.52
N SER A 224 -4.61 5.27 -4.79
CA SER A 224 -3.59 4.72 -3.90
C SER A 224 -2.45 5.73 -3.79
N MET A 225 -2.37 6.39 -2.62
CA MET A 225 -1.45 7.47 -2.32
C MET A 225 -0.82 7.26 -0.93
N THR A 226 -0.54 8.31 -0.17
CA THR A 226 0.25 8.21 1.07
C THR A 226 -0.45 7.41 2.18
N MET A 227 -1.76 7.58 2.36
CA MET A 227 -2.51 6.81 3.36
C MET A 227 -2.53 5.32 3.03
N LYS A 228 -2.89 4.97 1.78
CA LYS A 228 -2.99 3.57 1.38
C LYS A 228 -1.62 2.89 1.25
N ASN A 229 -0.55 3.64 1.12
CA ASN A 229 0.80 3.10 1.04
C ASN A 229 1.15 2.19 2.23
N TRP A 230 0.63 2.46 3.41
CA TRP A 230 0.87 1.66 4.62
C TRP A 230 0.25 0.26 4.58
N TYR A 231 -0.66 -0.01 3.64
CA TYR A 231 -1.20 -1.35 3.40
C TYR A 231 -0.10 -2.40 3.17
N GLY A 232 1.00 -2.01 2.53
CA GLY A 232 2.17 -2.84 2.30
C GLY A 232 2.88 -3.32 3.57
N LEU A 233 2.53 -2.81 4.75
CA LEU A 233 3.09 -3.28 6.02
C LEU A 233 2.29 -4.40 6.68
N LEU A 234 1.10 -4.70 6.19
CA LEU A 234 0.30 -5.80 6.70
C LEU A 234 0.79 -7.14 6.13
N GLY A 235 0.85 -8.14 6.98
CA GLY A 235 1.13 -9.53 6.60
C GLY A 235 -0.13 -10.37 6.44
N GLY A 236 0.03 -11.69 6.38
CA GLY A 236 -1.06 -12.65 6.34
C GLY A 236 -2.00 -12.48 5.15
N ARG A 237 -3.26 -12.85 5.32
CA ARG A 237 -4.30 -12.75 4.28
C ARG A 237 -4.90 -11.34 4.18
N ARG A 238 -4.06 -10.32 4.14
CA ARG A 238 -4.49 -8.90 4.11
C ARG A 238 -5.47 -8.55 3.00
N ASN A 239 -5.52 -9.32 1.91
CA ASN A 239 -6.46 -9.12 0.81
C ASN A 239 -7.93 -9.13 1.21
N GLN A 240 -8.30 -9.78 2.33
CA GLN A 240 -9.67 -9.74 2.86
C GLN A 240 -10.14 -8.32 3.22
N PHE A 241 -9.24 -7.41 3.56
CA PHE A 241 -9.57 -6.02 3.87
C PHE A 241 -10.06 -5.21 2.67
N HIS A 242 -9.94 -5.75 1.44
CA HIS A 242 -10.53 -5.09 0.27
C HIS A 242 -12.06 -5.02 0.31
N GLN A 243 -12.72 -5.86 1.11
CA GLN A 243 -14.18 -5.78 1.34
C GLN A 243 -14.57 -4.52 2.13
N HIS A 244 -13.63 -3.94 2.90
CA HIS A 244 -13.82 -2.75 3.72
C HIS A 244 -12.73 -1.71 3.43
N ILE A 245 -12.39 -1.54 2.13
CA ILE A 245 -11.18 -0.83 1.70
C ILE A 245 -11.10 0.61 2.21
N HIS A 246 -12.21 1.32 2.26
CA HIS A 246 -12.20 2.72 2.74
C HIS A 246 -11.97 2.80 4.25
N SER A 247 -12.56 1.90 5.03
CA SER A 247 -12.37 1.86 6.49
C SER A 247 -10.94 1.45 6.85
N ILE A 248 -10.38 0.42 6.18
CA ILE A 248 -9.00 0.00 6.44
C ILE A 248 -7.98 1.08 6.05
N VAL A 249 -8.19 1.83 4.96
CA VAL A 249 -7.31 2.94 4.58
C VAL A 249 -7.38 4.09 5.58
N SER A 250 -8.58 4.39 6.12
CA SER A 250 -8.73 5.34 7.23
C SER A 250 -8.00 4.86 8.50
N ASP A 251 -8.04 3.55 8.80
CA ASP A 251 -7.32 2.99 9.94
C ASP A 251 -5.80 3.10 9.80
N PHE A 252 -5.26 3.18 8.58
CA PHE A 252 -3.82 3.40 8.40
C PHE A 252 -3.36 4.78 8.87
N ALA A 253 -4.22 5.80 8.80
CA ALA A 253 -3.92 7.11 9.37
C ALA A 253 -3.93 7.09 10.91
N LEU A 254 -4.64 6.14 11.53
CA LEU A 254 -4.55 5.87 12.96
C LEU A 254 -3.29 5.05 13.29
N MET A 255 -3.00 4.02 12.49
CA MET A 255 -1.91 3.07 12.69
C MET A 255 -0.53 3.73 12.60
N MET A 256 -0.33 4.58 11.58
CA MET A 256 0.97 5.16 11.28
C MET A 256 0.95 6.67 11.46
N LYS A 257 1.82 7.16 12.34
CA LYS A 257 2.12 8.57 12.51
C LYS A 257 3.56 8.83 12.03
N PRO A 258 3.76 8.99 10.70
CA PRO A 258 5.08 9.11 10.13
C PRO A 258 5.71 10.47 10.42
N THR A 259 7.03 10.56 10.31
CA THR A 259 7.77 11.82 10.36
C THR A 259 7.40 12.72 9.19
N LEU A 260 7.23 12.11 8.00
CA LEU A 260 6.97 12.79 6.75
C LEU A 260 6.30 11.83 5.77
N VAL A 261 5.43 12.34 4.91
CA VAL A 261 4.97 11.65 3.71
C VAL A 261 5.32 12.47 2.48
N ILE A 262 5.70 11.77 1.40
CA ILE A 262 6.00 12.36 0.11
C ILE A 262 5.18 11.61 -0.94
N LEU A 263 4.37 12.36 -1.68
CA LEU A 263 3.58 11.90 -2.80
C LEU A 263 4.29 12.29 -4.10
N ASP A 264 4.77 11.30 -4.81
CA ASP A 264 5.37 11.45 -6.14
C ASP A 264 4.26 11.53 -7.19
N GLY A 265 4.04 12.72 -7.71
CA GLY A 265 3.15 13.04 -8.81
C GLY A 265 3.91 13.51 -10.05
N MET A 266 5.20 13.16 -10.20
CA MET A 266 5.93 13.49 -11.44
C MET A 266 5.26 12.79 -12.64
N ASN A 267 4.94 11.51 -12.47
CA ASN A 267 4.13 10.73 -13.39
C ASN A 267 2.99 10.06 -12.60
N VAL A 268 1.77 10.28 -13.03
CA VAL A 268 0.56 9.79 -12.34
C VAL A 268 -0.12 8.72 -13.18
N LEU A 269 -0.39 7.57 -12.58
CA LEU A 269 -1.23 6.53 -13.20
C LEU A 269 -2.69 6.95 -13.08
N MET A 270 -3.27 7.48 -14.18
CA MET A 270 -4.60 8.09 -14.21
C MET A 270 -5.74 7.08 -14.27
N SER A 271 -5.48 5.89 -14.83
CA SER A 271 -6.48 4.85 -15.07
C SER A 271 -5.88 3.45 -15.03
N ASN A 272 -6.75 2.42 -14.98
CA ASN A 272 -6.37 1.00 -14.91
C ASN A 272 -5.44 0.66 -13.72
N GLY A 273 -5.50 1.49 -12.67
CA GLY A 273 -4.78 1.22 -11.42
C GLY A 273 -5.40 0.07 -10.61
N PRO A 274 -4.65 -0.50 -9.66
CA PRO A 274 -3.37 -0.01 -9.15
C PRO A 274 -2.12 -0.49 -9.91
N THR A 275 -2.26 -1.36 -10.93
CA THR A 275 -1.12 -2.00 -11.61
C THR A 275 -0.76 -1.34 -12.94
N GLY A 276 -1.70 -0.61 -13.56
CA GLY A 276 -1.52 -0.08 -14.90
C GLY A 276 -1.27 -1.19 -15.93
N GLY A 277 -0.74 -0.83 -17.06
CA GLY A 277 -0.36 -1.79 -18.11
C GLY A 277 0.03 -1.14 -19.42
N ARG A 278 -0.36 0.12 -19.60
CA ARG A 278 -0.10 0.89 -20.81
C ARG A 278 0.50 2.25 -20.45
N LEU A 279 1.41 2.74 -21.28
CA LEU A 279 1.95 4.09 -21.10
C LEU A 279 0.90 5.18 -21.27
N SER A 280 -0.15 4.92 -22.06
CA SER A 280 -1.30 5.83 -22.20
C SER A 280 -2.13 6.03 -20.93
N ASP A 281 -1.97 5.16 -19.93
CA ASP A 281 -2.63 5.31 -18.63
C ASP A 281 -1.90 6.32 -17.73
N VAL A 282 -0.69 6.74 -18.12
CA VAL A 282 0.21 7.59 -17.33
C VAL A 282 0.23 9.01 -17.88
N LYS A 283 0.05 10.00 -16.99
CA LYS A 283 0.10 11.43 -17.31
C LYS A 283 1.24 12.09 -16.52
N PRO A 284 2.15 12.85 -17.16
CA PRO A 284 3.10 13.68 -16.44
C PRO A 284 2.36 14.84 -15.77
N MET A 285 2.46 14.93 -14.44
CA MET A 285 1.92 16.04 -13.65
C MET A 285 3.03 16.89 -13.04
N ASN A 286 4.29 16.45 -13.18
CA ASN A 286 5.49 17.23 -12.85
C ASN A 286 5.45 17.86 -11.44
N THR A 287 4.90 17.16 -10.48
CA THR A 287 4.61 17.69 -9.14
C THR A 287 5.03 16.69 -8.06
N VAL A 288 5.64 17.21 -6.99
CA VAL A 288 5.89 16.46 -5.75
C VAL A 288 5.17 17.19 -4.62
N VAL A 289 4.46 16.43 -3.79
CA VAL A 289 3.81 16.95 -2.59
C VAL A 289 4.43 16.30 -1.36
N ALA A 290 4.93 17.11 -0.43
CA ALA A 290 5.49 16.62 0.83
C ALA A 290 4.73 17.22 2.02
N GLY A 291 4.51 16.45 3.08
CA GLY A 291 3.79 16.96 4.23
C GLY A 291 3.81 16.06 5.46
N THR A 292 3.35 16.61 6.57
CA THR A 292 3.21 15.91 7.86
C THR A 292 1.79 15.38 8.10
N ASP A 293 0.82 15.82 7.31
CA ASP A 293 -0.56 15.34 7.32
C ASP A 293 -0.85 14.58 6.02
N MET A 294 -0.92 13.24 6.12
CA MET A 294 -1.15 12.39 4.97
C MET A 294 -2.57 12.54 4.38
N VAL A 295 -3.55 12.97 5.18
CA VAL A 295 -4.92 13.23 4.72
C VAL A 295 -4.94 14.46 3.83
N ALA A 296 -4.25 15.54 4.23
CA ALA A 296 -4.11 16.75 3.44
C ALA A 296 -3.35 16.50 2.12
N VAL A 297 -2.24 15.77 2.18
CA VAL A 297 -1.44 15.40 1.00
C VAL A 297 -2.27 14.57 0.00
N ASP A 298 -3.02 13.57 0.50
CA ASP A 298 -3.86 12.72 -0.36
C ASP A 298 -5.07 13.51 -0.91
N ALA A 299 -5.64 14.46 -0.16
CA ALA A 299 -6.70 15.32 -0.65
C ALA A 299 -6.24 16.20 -1.82
N TYR A 300 -5.04 16.79 -1.73
CA TYR A 300 -4.42 17.51 -2.85
C TYR A 300 -4.15 16.56 -4.03
N GLY A 301 -3.53 15.42 -3.77
CA GLY A 301 -3.21 14.43 -4.81
C GLY A 301 -4.44 13.97 -5.58
N TYR A 302 -5.56 13.75 -4.89
CA TYR A 302 -6.79 13.31 -5.54
C TYR A 302 -7.41 14.39 -6.42
N THR A 303 -7.46 15.63 -5.92
CA THR A 303 -8.13 16.73 -6.63
C THR A 303 -7.27 17.34 -7.75
N HIS A 304 -5.95 17.42 -7.58
CA HIS A 304 -5.06 18.14 -8.50
C HIS A 304 -4.20 17.24 -9.36
N LEU A 305 -3.82 16.06 -8.86
CA LEU A 305 -2.97 15.14 -9.63
C LEU A 305 -3.80 14.06 -10.33
N LEU A 306 -4.82 13.50 -9.68
CA LEU A 306 -5.78 12.59 -10.32
C LEU A 306 -6.94 13.32 -11.01
N GLU A 307 -7.09 14.63 -10.79
CA GLU A 307 -8.12 15.49 -11.41
C GLU A 307 -9.54 14.97 -11.14
N ARG A 308 -9.83 14.57 -9.88
CA ARG A 308 -11.11 13.95 -9.47
C ARG A 308 -11.79 14.75 -8.35
N ASP A 309 -13.09 14.56 -8.21
CA ASP A 309 -13.87 15.19 -7.14
C ASP A 309 -13.59 14.51 -5.79
N LEU A 310 -13.14 15.29 -4.80
CA LEU A 310 -12.84 14.79 -3.45
C LEU A 310 -14.05 14.15 -2.78
N ALA A 311 -15.28 14.55 -3.14
CA ALA A 311 -16.51 13.95 -2.61
C ALA A 311 -16.59 12.42 -2.82
N GLU A 312 -15.95 11.90 -3.87
CA GLU A 312 -15.91 10.47 -4.16
C GLU A 312 -14.94 9.69 -3.26
N LEU A 313 -13.99 10.38 -2.61
CA LEU A 313 -12.92 9.70 -1.88
C LEU A 313 -13.29 9.39 -0.42
N THR A 314 -14.11 8.38 -0.23
CA THR A 314 -14.71 8.02 1.07
C THR A 314 -13.67 7.86 2.19
N TYR A 315 -12.49 7.28 1.96
CA TYR A 315 -11.51 7.06 3.03
C TYR A 315 -10.92 8.36 3.58
N ILE A 316 -10.84 9.42 2.77
CA ILE A 316 -10.39 10.75 3.22
C ILE A 316 -11.41 11.36 4.17
N HIS A 317 -12.71 11.29 3.81
CA HIS A 317 -13.78 11.77 4.67
C HIS A 317 -13.78 11.04 6.01
N LYS A 318 -13.71 9.69 5.98
CA LYS A 318 -13.62 8.89 7.21
C LYS A 318 -12.43 9.28 8.10
N ALA A 319 -11.26 9.51 7.52
CA ALA A 319 -10.09 9.90 8.29
C ALA A 319 -10.23 11.31 8.89
N HIS A 320 -10.75 12.25 8.11
CA HIS A 320 -11.03 13.62 8.57
C HIS A 320 -12.03 13.65 9.72
N ASP A 321 -13.17 12.95 9.56
CA ASP A 321 -14.25 12.92 10.56
C ASP A 321 -13.81 12.27 11.88
N ARG A 322 -12.78 11.42 11.83
CA ARG A 322 -12.11 10.81 13.00
C ARG A 322 -10.98 11.66 13.58
N GLY A 323 -10.74 12.86 13.06
CA GLY A 323 -9.66 13.75 13.52
C GLY A 323 -8.24 13.24 13.22
N LEU A 324 -8.07 12.37 12.20
CA LEU A 324 -6.80 11.78 11.86
C LEU A 324 -5.95 12.62 10.90
N GLY A 325 -6.53 13.70 10.36
CA GLY A 325 -5.92 14.68 9.47
C GLY A 325 -6.97 15.59 8.85
N ASN A 326 -6.56 16.59 8.07
CA ASN A 326 -7.45 17.58 7.49
C ASN A 326 -7.60 17.41 5.96
N LYS A 327 -8.81 17.04 5.50
CA LYS A 327 -9.12 16.97 4.06
C LYS A 327 -9.13 18.32 3.36
N ASN A 328 -9.38 19.41 4.11
CA ASN A 328 -9.32 20.78 3.59
C ASN A 328 -7.86 21.24 3.63
N TRP A 329 -7.02 20.72 2.74
CA TRP A 329 -5.59 20.98 2.74
C TRP A 329 -5.21 22.46 2.66
N LYS A 330 -6.10 23.32 2.14
CA LYS A 330 -5.90 24.79 2.09
C LYS A 330 -5.93 25.46 3.46
N ASP A 331 -6.51 24.79 4.47
CA ASP A 331 -6.51 25.29 5.85
C ASP A 331 -5.13 25.09 6.53
N ALA A 332 -4.30 24.23 5.95
CA ALA A 332 -2.95 24.03 6.43
C ALA A 332 -2.04 25.19 6.04
N LEU A 333 -1.03 25.46 6.86
CA LEU A 333 0.07 26.31 6.42
C LEU A 333 0.86 25.56 5.35
N TYR A 334 0.73 25.96 4.10
CA TYR A 334 1.40 25.32 2.97
C TYR A 334 2.22 26.30 2.14
N LYS A 335 3.15 25.77 1.34
CA LYS A 335 3.88 26.52 0.32
C LYS A 335 3.82 25.81 -1.02
N GLU A 336 3.69 26.57 -2.08
CA GLU A 336 3.77 26.12 -3.46
C GLU A 336 4.95 26.80 -4.15
N VAL A 337 5.81 26.02 -4.83
CA VAL A 337 7.07 26.50 -5.38
C VAL A 337 7.38 25.86 -6.74
N GLN A 338 8.19 26.56 -7.52
CA GLN A 338 8.83 26.02 -8.72
C GLN A 338 10.24 25.50 -8.38
N ALA A 339 10.67 24.39 -9.02
CA ALA A 339 11.97 23.74 -8.82
C ALA A 339 12.98 24.13 -9.89
#